data_c8bfe7031f9f13ea6b0d51d8a3da0fc1
#
_entry.id   c8bfe7031f9f13ea6b0d51d8a3da0fc1
#
_cell.length_a   1.000
_cell.length_b   1.000
_cell.length_c   1.000
_cell.angle_alpha   90.00
_cell.angle_beta   90.00
_cell.angle_gamma   90.00
#
_symmetry.space_group_name_H-M   'P 1'
#
loop_
_entity.id
_entity.type
_entity.pdbx_description
1 polymer ?
#
loop_
_entity_poly.entity_id
_entity_poly.type
_entity_poly.pdbx_seq_one_letter_code
_entity_poly.pdbx_strand_id
1 'polypeptide(L)'
;MKRPLPANQYDMRDPHVLIHLKGHLFDSGLINQVLDVIEGLDCQFDIEECNVKPREKTSLLLRVFSAEKDKLGSVVTKVKLLCDLIETAKTSMQHYDSRPQPTQSHDSDAKSKVSVLGERERNILLLGAGKVASSFTEYVGRDKSTTVTVASQFEHDAMSVAKNATRGKAVTCDLNLMSSTDQLRSLIREADVVVSLLPAQMHSNIAKECISSKTDLVTASYESEEMRALRKSSEEAGISILNEVGLDPGMDHMSAMKIIDDIQSRGGVVKHFSSVCGGLPAPEAANNPLLYKFSWSPMGVMTASQNSAVYRRDGEIVHVPGEALLANSEQFDGFQSLNLEQLPNRDSLVYGDKYGIQSASTVYRGTLRYNGFSALLHVFKNMGLLRNTETGAMSWKETIEKLSEEHGFHDVRSCILSCAGGNKDLACRAQRCLEWLHLNDLSVSDSSSIVRSFCDVLEQSLAFQNGERDMVLMQHDIVAIFGDGSTETHSSSLQLFGDESMTAMCKTVGYTCAIGTQLILDGVVPKKGLLLPTNKEVYIPALDLLEKEGIVFDEHVQVEHDRENVV
;
A
#
# COMPACT_ATOMS: atom_id res chain seq x y z
N MET A 1 -16.78 -35.88 -13.11
CA MET A 1 -16.90 -37.06 -12.25
C MET A 1 -16.53 -38.28 -13.09
N LYS A 2 -15.28 -38.71 -13.06
CA LYS A 2 -14.85 -40.02 -13.56
C LYS A 2 -14.83 -40.95 -12.35
N ARG A 3 -15.31 -42.19 -12.53
CA ARG A 3 -15.41 -43.19 -11.49
C ARG A 3 -14.04 -43.54 -10.92
N PRO A 4 -13.88 -43.79 -9.61
CA PRO A 4 -12.64 -44.30 -9.04
C PRO A 4 -12.36 -45.70 -9.61
N LEU A 5 -11.13 -45.91 -10.07
CA LEU A 5 -10.61 -47.22 -10.40
C LEU A 5 -10.47 -48.05 -9.11
N PRO A 6 -10.61 -49.39 -9.20
CA PRO A 6 -10.67 -50.24 -8.00
C PRO A 6 -9.30 -50.26 -7.28
N ALA A 7 -9.36 -50.10 -5.96
CA ALA A 7 -8.25 -50.33 -5.06
C ALA A 7 -7.75 -51.78 -5.20
N ASN A 8 -6.43 -51.96 -5.14
CA ASN A 8 -5.61 -53.13 -5.02
C ASN A 8 -4.99 -53.68 -6.30
N GLN A 9 -3.66 -53.44 -6.37
CA GLN A 9 -2.71 -54.54 -6.70
C GLN A 9 -1.24 -54.06 -6.61
N TYR A 10 -0.84 -53.38 -5.55
CA TYR A 10 0.60 -53.29 -5.24
C TYR A 10 0.88 -53.85 -3.86
N ASP A 11 1.85 -54.78 -3.80
CA ASP A 11 2.36 -55.32 -2.55
C ASP A 11 3.21 -54.22 -1.86
N MET A 12 3.17 -54.13 -0.54
CA MET A 12 4.04 -53.23 0.25
C MET A 12 5.53 -53.43 -0.01
N ARG A 13 5.93 -54.30 -0.92
CA ARG A 13 7.29 -54.58 -1.38
C ARG A 13 7.70 -53.88 -2.66
N ASP A 14 6.77 -53.20 -3.36
CA ASP A 14 7.09 -52.49 -4.59
C ASP A 14 7.98 -51.28 -4.32
N PRO A 15 8.88 -50.92 -5.25
CA PRO A 15 9.68 -49.69 -5.12
C PRO A 15 8.78 -48.47 -4.92
N HIS A 16 9.02 -47.71 -3.86
CA HIS A 16 8.26 -46.52 -3.57
C HIS A 16 9.15 -45.42 -3.01
N VAL A 17 8.66 -44.15 -3.07
CA VAL A 17 9.27 -42.99 -2.48
C VAL A 17 8.23 -42.25 -1.63
N LEU A 18 8.65 -41.78 -0.46
CA LEU A 18 7.83 -40.92 0.39
C LEU A 18 8.18 -39.45 0.11
N ILE A 19 7.19 -38.66 -0.25
CA ILE A 19 7.30 -37.23 -0.51
C ILE A 19 6.53 -36.50 0.57
N HIS A 20 7.23 -35.74 1.40
CA HIS A 20 6.63 -34.93 2.43
C HIS A 20 6.67 -33.45 2.00
N LEU A 21 5.50 -32.86 1.78
CA LEU A 21 5.31 -31.47 1.41
C LEU A 21 4.78 -30.70 2.62
N LYS A 22 5.35 -29.52 2.89
CA LYS A 22 4.89 -28.59 3.93
C LYS A 22 4.84 -27.18 3.37
N GLY A 23 3.73 -26.48 3.52
CA GLY A 23 3.57 -25.12 3.03
C GLY A 23 2.11 -24.74 2.80
N HIS A 24 1.87 -23.71 2.03
CA HIS A 24 0.53 -23.30 1.56
C HIS A 24 0.11 -24.13 0.33
N LEU A 25 -0.02 -25.44 0.51
CA LEU A 25 -0.12 -26.42 -0.57
C LEU A 25 -1.43 -26.34 -1.36
N PHE A 26 -2.53 -25.91 -0.73
CA PHE A 26 -3.83 -25.77 -1.39
C PHE A 26 -3.97 -24.41 -2.09
N ASP A 27 -3.52 -23.33 -1.44
CA ASP A 27 -3.68 -21.98 -1.94
C ASP A 27 -2.84 -21.73 -3.20
N SER A 28 -1.67 -22.38 -3.30
CA SER A 28 -0.77 -22.31 -4.45
C SER A 28 -1.14 -23.27 -5.60
N GLY A 29 -2.14 -24.14 -5.40
CA GLY A 29 -2.45 -25.21 -6.35
C GLY A 29 -1.34 -26.27 -6.48
N LEU A 30 -0.31 -26.22 -5.63
CA LEU A 30 0.86 -27.11 -5.69
C LEU A 30 0.48 -28.59 -5.58
N ILE A 31 -0.51 -28.92 -4.76
CA ILE A 31 -0.99 -30.31 -4.64
C ILE A 31 -1.43 -30.84 -6.00
N ASN A 32 -2.28 -30.10 -6.72
CA ASN A 32 -2.78 -30.54 -8.02
C ASN A 32 -1.64 -30.71 -9.02
N GLN A 33 -0.68 -29.78 -9.07
CA GLN A 33 0.48 -29.87 -9.96
C GLN A 33 1.39 -31.05 -9.61
N VAL A 34 1.57 -31.37 -8.33
CA VAL A 34 2.34 -32.54 -7.88
C VAL A 34 1.64 -33.84 -8.29
N LEU A 35 0.33 -33.92 -8.12
CA LEU A 35 -0.46 -35.11 -8.52
C LEU A 35 -0.44 -35.28 -10.05
N ASP A 36 -0.57 -34.18 -10.82
CA ASP A 36 -0.46 -34.18 -12.28
C ASP A 36 0.93 -34.71 -12.75
N VAL A 37 2.01 -34.34 -12.05
CA VAL A 37 3.37 -34.84 -12.34
C VAL A 37 3.47 -36.35 -12.08
N ILE A 38 2.89 -36.84 -10.98
CA ILE A 38 2.91 -38.26 -10.61
C ILE A 38 2.13 -39.06 -11.64
N GLU A 39 0.91 -38.63 -11.98
CA GLU A 39 0.04 -39.28 -12.98
C GLU A 39 0.67 -39.24 -14.38
N GLY A 40 1.26 -38.07 -14.77
CA GLY A 40 1.91 -37.89 -16.08
C GLY A 40 3.18 -38.74 -16.28
N LEU A 41 3.72 -39.34 -15.21
CA LEU A 41 4.82 -40.30 -15.25
C LEU A 41 4.35 -41.75 -15.09
N ASP A 42 3.03 -42.02 -15.19
CA ASP A 42 2.42 -43.34 -14.95
C ASP A 42 2.81 -43.94 -13.59
N CYS A 43 2.94 -43.11 -12.57
CA CYS A 43 3.15 -43.51 -11.19
C CYS A 43 1.82 -43.48 -10.44
N GLN A 44 1.70 -44.34 -9.43
CA GLN A 44 0.54 -44.34 -8.50
C GLN A 44 0.97 -43.73 -7.18
N PHE A 45 -0.01 -43.25 -6.40
CA PHE A 45 0.26 -42.68 -5.10
C PHE A 45 -0.85 -42.99 -4.09
N ASP A 46 -0.45 -43.04 -2.82
CA ASP A 46 -1.34 -43.03 -1.66
C ASP A 46 -1.04 -41.82 -0.80
N ILE A 47 -2.10 -41.21 -0.24
CA ILE A 47 -1.98 -40.15 0.76
C ILE A 47 -1.87 -40.78 2.13
N GLU A 48 -0.67 -40.76 2.72
CA GLU A 48 -0.43 -41.32 4.04
C GLU A 48 -0.90 -40.39 5.16
N GLU A 49 -0.67 -39.12 5.00
CA GLU A 49 -1.04 -38.09 5.97
C GLU A 49 -1.38 -36.79 5.27
N CYS A 50 -2.48 -36.16 5.69
CA CYS A 50 -2.86 -34.83 5.21
C CYS A 50 -3.41 -34.04 6.40
N ASN A 51 -2.58 -33.07 6.86
CA ASN A 51 -2.95 -32.15 7.94
C ASN A 51 -3.23 -30.78 7.37
N VAL A 52 -4.52 -30.45 7.24
CA VAL A 52 -4.99 -29.13 6.82
C VAL A 52 -5.43 -28.37 8.06
N LYS A 53 -4.72 -27.28 8.36
CA LYS A 53 -5.12 -26.39 9.44
C LYS A 53 -5.46 -25.01 8.84
N PRO A 54 -6.62 -24.47 9.12
CA PRO A 54 -6.95 -23.11 8.71
C PRO A 54 -5.91 -22.13 9.26
N ARG A 55 -5.29 -21.35 8.40
CA ARG A 55 -4.28 -20.33 8.73
C ARG A 55 -2.91 -20.86 9.20
N GLU A 56 -2.66 -22.15 9.11
CA GLU A 56 -1.33 -22.75 9.37
C GLU A 56 -0.84 -23.52 8.14
N LYS A 57 0.46 -23.80 8.11
CA LYS A 57 1.07 -24.56 7.02
C LYS A 57 0.46 -25.97 6.93
N THR A 58 -0.05 -26.32 5.76
CA THR A 58 -0.52 -27.65 5.43
C THR A 58 0.67 -28.62 5.35
N SER A 59 0.47 -29.84 5.82
CA SER A 59 1.44 -30.94 5.70
C SER A 59 0.78 -32.10 4.95
N LEU A 60 1.42 -32.57 3.89
CA LEU A 60 0.96 -33.70 3.06
C LEU A 60 2.10 -34.69 2.90
N LEU A 61 1.83 -35.94 3.27
CA LEU A 61 2.74 -37.07 3.06
C LEU A 61 2.15 -37.98 1.97
N LEU A 62 2.84 -38.09 0.85
CA LEU A 62 2.50 -38.94 -0.28
C LEU A 62 3.46 -40.12 -0.34
N ARG A 63 2.94 -41.32 -0.54
CA ARG A 63 3.69 -42.49 -0.94
C ARG A 63 3.47 -42.73 -2.42
N VAL A 64 4.52 -42.67 -3.23
CA VAL A 64 4.47 -42.81 -4.70
C VAL A 64 5.10 -44.14 -5.10
N PHE A 65 4.39 -44.90 -5.89
CA PHE A 65 4.80 -46.26 -6.34
C PHE A 65 5.07 -46.28 -7.83
N SER A 66 6.09 -47.04 -8.24
CA SER A 66 6.29 -47.43 -9.64
C SER A 66 7.13 -48.70 -9.73
N ALA A 67 6.79 -49.58 -10.67
CA ALA A 67 7.62 -50.73 -10.99
C ALA A 67 8.99 -50.34 -11.54
N GLU A 68 9.12 -49.14 -12.12
CA GLU A 68 10.32 -48.60 -12.72
C GLU A 68 10.98 -47.55 -11.80
N LYS A 69 12.16 -47.86 -11.23
CA LYS A 69 12.89 -46.96 -10.33
C LYS A 69 13.24 -45.61 -10.94
N ASP A 70 13.51 -45.57 -12.24
CA ASP A 70 13.87 -44.34 -12.95
C ASP A 70 12.70 -43.33 -13.00
N LYS A 71 11.46 -43.84 -13.02
CA LYS A 71 10.24 -43.00 -12.92
C LYS A 71 10.14 -42.32 -11.56
N LEU A 72 10.43 -43.07 -10.48
CA LEU A 72 10.42 -42.50 -9.11
C LEU A 72 11.46 -41.40 -8.95
N GLY A 73 12.67 -41.58 -9.51
CA GLY A 73 13.69 -40.53 -9.56
C GLY A 73 13.25 -39.29 -10.35
N SER A 74 12.52 -39.52 -11.45
CA SER A 74 11.96 -38.43 -12.26
C SER A 74 10.84 -37.67 -11.55
N VAL A 75 9.97 -38.37 -10.79
CA VAL A 75 8.95 -37.74 -9.93
C VAL A 75 9.61 -36.83 -8.90
N VAL A 76 10.59 -37.36 -8.16
CA VAL A 76 11.32 -36.62 -7.13
C VAL A 76 11.94 -35.34 -7.71
N THR A 77 12.59 -35.45 -8.86
CA THR A 77 13.26 -34.32 -9.51
C THR A 77 12.26 -33.24 -9.97
N LYS A 78 11.14 -33.65 -10.61
CA LYS A 78 10.13 -32.72 -11.10
C LYS A 78 9.35 -32.07 -9.96
N VAL A 79 9.00 -32.83 -8.91
CA VAL A 79 8.32 -32.28 -7.72
C VAL A 79 9.23 -31.28 -7.00
N LYS A 80 10.54 -31.57 -6.91
CA LYS A 80 11.50 -30.64 -6.35
C LYS A 80 11.58 -29.35 -7.16
N LEU A 81 11.63 -29.46 -8.50
CA LEU A 81 11.64 -28.32 -9.39
C LEU A 81 10.37 -27.47 -9.25
N LEU A 82 9.19 -28.10 -9.10
CA LEU A 82 7.94 -27.39 -8.81
C LEU A 82 7.98 -26.67 -7.47
N CYS A 83 8.52 -27.30 -6.44
CA CYS A 83 8.66 -26.69 -5.11
C CYS A 83 9.64 -25.50 -5.13
N ASP A 84 10.72 -25.60 -5.95
CA ASP A 84 11.72 -24.54 -6.11
C ASP A 84 11.19 -23.36 -6.95
N LEU A 85 10.29 -23.61 -7.90
CA LEU A 85 9.63 -22.58 -8.71
C LEU A 85 8.52 -21.84 -7.95
N ILE A 86 7.89 -22.49 -6.98
CA ILE A 86 6.88 -21.89 -6.11
C ILE A 86 7.56 -21.43 -4.81
N GLU A 87 8.24 -20.30 -4.85
CA GLU A 87 8.99 -19.72 -3.71
C GLU A 87 8.14 -19.48 -2.46
N THR A 88 6.82 -19.35 -2.60
CA THR A 88 5.87 -19.19 -1.50
C THR A 88 5.64 -20.49 -0.70
N ALA A 89 5.92 -21.65 -1.27
CA ALA A 89 5.94 -22.90 -0.56
C ALA A 89 7.38 -23.13 -0.03
N LYS A 90 7.71 -22.70 1.20
CA LYS A 90 8.85 -23.27 1.92
C LYS A 90 8.58 -24.75 2.17
N THR A 91 8.71 -25.55 1.11
CA THR A 91 8.55 -26.98 1.13
C THR A 91 9.89 -27.60 1.53
N SER A 92 9.94 -28.17 2.71
CA SER A 92 11.01 -29.11 3.04
C SER A 92 10.64 -30.45 2.46
N MET A 93 11.35 -30.88 1.46
CA MET A 93 11.22 -32.23 0.91
C MET A 93 12.20 -33.14 1.64
N GLN A 94 11.68 -34.18 2.31
CA GLN A 94 12.50 -35.26 2.86
C GLN A 94 12.26 -36.52 2.01
N HIS A 95 13.35 -37.04 1.46
CA HIS A 95 13.37 -38.27 0.68
C HIS A 95 13.88 -39.40 1.57
N TYR A 96 13.12 -40.50 1.65
CA TYR A 96 13.54 -41.74 2.31
C TYR A 96 13.55 -42.88 1.32
N ASP A 97 14.75 -43.41 1.05
CA ASP A 97 14.89 -44.67 0.27
C ASP A 97 14.79 -45.85 1.24
N SER A 98 13.88 -46.78 0.98
CA SER A 98 13.63 -47.91 1.86
C SER A 98 14.70 -48.99 1.71
N ARG A 99 15.79 -48.89 2.47
CA ARG A 99 16.59 -50.04 2.93
C ARG A 99 17.15 -49.79 4.31
N PRO A 100 17.03 -50.73 5.27
CA PRO A 100 17.76 -50.63 6.52
C PRO A 100 19.23 -50.95 6.27
N GLN A 101 20.13 -50.04 6.60
CA GLN A 101 21.54 -50.33 6.74
C GLN A 101 21.91 -50.38 8.23
N PRO A 102 22.83 -51.26 8.62
CA PRO A 102 23.15 -51.51 10.00
C PRO A 102 24.01 -50.35 10.59
N THR A 103 23.73 -50.08 11.84
CA THR A 103 24.49 -49.19 12.72
C THR A 103 25.98 -49.53 12.74
N GLN A 104 26.83 -48.54 12.40
CA GLN A 104 28.17 -48.49 12.92
C GLN A 104 28.47 -47.09 13.46
N SER A 105 28.74 -47.10 14.74
CA SER A 105 29.31 -45.98 15.51
C SER A 105 30.72 -45.69 15.05
N HIS A 106 31.01 -44.43 14.75
CA HIS A 106 32.34 -43.87 15.03
C HIS A 106 32.23 -42.36 15.22
N ASP A 107 32.61 -41.99 16.43
CA ASP A 107 33.01 -40.63 16.81
C ASP A 107 34.12 -40.12 15.90
N SER A 108 34.00 -38.90 15.43
CA SER A 108 35.17 -38.00 15.34
C SER A 108 34.68 -36.56 15.23
N ASP A 109 35.06 -35.83 16.24
CA ASP A 109 35.02 -34.38 16.36
C ASP A 109 35.54 -33.66 15.12
N ALA A 110 34.70 -32.85 14.49
CA ALA A 110 35.12 -31.68 13.76
C ALA A 110 34.08 -30.57 14.03
N LYS A 111 34.31 -29.86 15.12
CA LYS A 111 33.65 -28.60 15.42
C LYS A 111 34.00 -27.57 14.34
N SER A 112 33.21 -27.46 13.29
CA SER A 112 33.09 -26.20 12.56
C SER A 112 32.19 -25.29 13.40
N LYS A 113 32.78 -24.33 14.06
CA LYS A 113 32.10 -23.20 14.66
C LYS A 113 31.37 -22.42 13.55
N VAL A 114 30.13 -22.78 13.23
CA VAL A 114 29.19 -21.81 12.76
C VAL A 114 28.85 -20.97 13.97
N SER A 115 29.44 -19.80 14.07
CA SER A 115 28.97 -18.77 14.99
C SER A 115 27.52 -18.49 14.62
N VAL A 116 26.59 -18.93 15.46
CA VAL A 116 25.26 -18.34 15.55
C VAL A 116 25.53 -16.88 15.95
N LEU A 117 25.57 -15.98 14.97
CA LEU A 117 25.43 -14.55 15.21
C LEU A 117 24.08 -14.44 15.91
N GLY A 118 24.11 -14.12 17.21
CA GLY A 118 22.91 -13.85 17.99
C GLY A 118 22.05 -12.87 17.19
N GLU A 119 20.75 -13.12 17.14
CA GLU A 119 19.80 -12.22 16.51
C GLU A 119 20.05 -10.81 17.06
N ARG A 120 20.54 -9.91 16.20
CA ARG A 120 20.85 -8.53 16.61
C ARG A 120 19.53 -7.87 17.00
N GLU A 121 19.42 -7.43 18.25
CA GLU A 121 18.27 -6.62 18.66
C GLU A 121 18.16 -5.39 17.76
N ARG A 122 16.93 -5.10 17.29
CA ARG A 122 16.60 -3.98 16.43
C ARG A 122 15.74 -3.00 17.18
N ASN A 123 16.02 -1.71 17.04
CA ASN A 123 15.25 -0.63 17.66
C ASN A 123 14.65 0.27 16.57
N ILE A 124 13.35 0.25 16.45
CA ILE A 124 12.59 1.12 15.55
C ILE A 124 11.94 2.24 16.35
N LEU A 125 12.13 3.48 15.94
CA LEU A 125 11.40 4.63 16.46
C LEU A 125 10.31 5.05 15.48
N LEU A 126 9.04 4.85 15.85
CA LEU A 126 7.89 5.33 15.12
C LEU A 126 7.44 6.68 15.66
N LEU A 127 7.46 7.71 14.84
CA LEU A 127 6.99 9.06 15.13
C LEU A 127 5.58 9.25 14.58
N GLY A 128 4.63 9.46 15.48
CA GLY A 128 3.20 9.59 15.18
C GLY A 128 2.42 8.30 15.45
N ALA A 129 1.24 8.46 16.06
CA ALA A 129 0.33 7.38 16.43
C ALA A 129 -1.05 7.58 15.77
N GLY A 130 -1.06 7.99 14.49
CA GLY A 130 -2.28 8.24 13.73
C GLY A 130 -2.93 6.95 13.19
N LYS A 131 -3.98 7.15 12.37
CA LYS A 131 -4.88 6.08 11.85
C LYS A 131 -4.16 4.95 11.10
N VAL A 132 -2.97 5.19 10.54
CA VAL A 132 -2.21 4.21 9.74
C VAL A 132 -1.02 3.59 10.49
N ALA A 133 -0.81 3.95 11.77
CA ALA A 133 0.35 3.52 12.53
C ALA A 133 0.23 2.10 13.12
N SER A 134 -1.00 1.62 13.36
CA SER A 134 -1.24 0.34 14.02
C SER A 134 -0.81 -0.86 13.19
N SER A 135 -1.03 -0.84 11.88
CA SER A 135 -0.57 -1.90 10.96
C SER A 135 0.93 -1.94 10.83
N PHE A 136 1.60 -0.79 10.85
CA PHE A 136 3.06 -0.73 10.88
C PHE A 136 3.60 -1.48 12.10
N THR A 137 3.13 -1.14 13.30
CA THR A 137 3.60 -1.78 14.54
C THR A 137 3.22 -3.25 14.64
N GLU A 138 2.06 -3.63 14.11
CA GLU A 138 1.64 -5.02 14.02
C GLU A 138 2.61 -5.84 13.15
N TYR A 139 2.95 -5.33 11.95
CA TYR A 139 3.82 -6.02 11.01
C TYR A 139 5.25 -6.19 11.56
N VAL A 140 5.91 -5.08 11.91
CA VAL A 140 7.31 -5.14 12.41
C VAL A 140 7.43 -5.79 13.76
N GLY A 141 6.39 -5.73 14.59
CA GLY A 141 6.33 -6.29 15.93
C GLY A 141 6.12 -7.80 15.98
N ARG A 142 5.90 -8.47 14.85
CA ARG A 142 5.89 -9.95 14.72
C ARG A 142 7.26 -10.54 15.00
N ASP A 143 8.33 -9.81 14.66
CA ASP A 143 9.71 -10.19 15.00
C ASP A 143 10.02 -9.89 16.47
N LYS A 144 10.29 -10.94 17.24
CA LYS A 144 10.58 -10.86 18.68
C LYS A 144 11.93 -10.19 18.99
N SER A 145 12.82 -10.06 18.03
CA SER A 145 14.10 -9.34 18.18
C SER A 145 13.94 -7.83 18.02
N THR A 146 12.79 -7.37 17.49
CA THR A 146 12.52 -5.97 17.18
C THR A 146 11.76 -5.29 18.32
N THR A 147 12.31 -4.21 18.85
CA THR A 147 11.65 -3.28 19.76
C THR A 147 11.11 -2.08 18.98
N VAL A 148 9.83 -1.77 19.15
CA VAL A 148 9.19 -0.62 18.50
C VAL A 148 8.82 0.42 19.55
N THR A 149 9.49 1.56 19.51
CA THR A 149 9.17 2.71 20.37
C THR A 149 8.25 3.65 19.58
N VAL A 150 7.02 3.82 20.04
CA VAL A 150 6.02 4.72 19.46
C VAL A 150 6.01 6.03 20.21
N ALA A 151 6.37 7.12 19.55
CA ALA A 151 6.39 8.46 20.11
C ALA A 151 5.21 9.30 19.58
N SER A 152 4.43 9.88 20.49
CA SER A 152 3.30 10.75 20.19
C SER A 152 3.18 11.87 21.24
N GLN A 153 2.50 12.97 20.88
CA GLN A 153 2.12 14.00 21.84
C GLN A 153 1.01 13.52 22.81
N PHE A 154 0.27 12.48 22.41
CA PHE A 154 -0.83 11.92 23.19
C PHE A 154 -0.46 10.52 23.67
N GLU A 155 -0.41 10.36 25.01
CA GLU A 155 -0.04 9.10 25.66
C GLU A 155 -0.95 7.94 25.26
N HIS A 156 -2.26 8.19 25.29
CA HIS A 156 -3.27 7.18 24.94
C HIS A 156 -3.05 6.61 23.54
N ASP A 157 -2.76 7.48 22.55
CA ASP A 157 -2.56 7.07 21.15
C ASP A 157 -1.26 6.28 20.99
N ALA A 158 -0.15 6.75 21.64
CA ALA A 158 1.10 6.02 21.66
C ALA A 158 0.93 4.61 22.24
N MET A 159 0.23 4.48 23.36
CA MET A 159 -0.05 3.18 24.01
C MET A 159 -0.93 2.29 23.13
N SER A 160 -1.95 2.88 22.51
CA SER A 160 -2.87 2.13 21.63
C SER A 160 -2.17 1.54 20.40
N VAL A 161 -1.19 2.23 19.85
CA VAL A 161 -0.40 1.76 18.70
C VAL A 161 0.69 0.79 19.15
N ALA A 162 1.43 1.11 20.23
CA ALA A 162 2.54 0.29 20.70
C ALA A 162 2.12 -1.14 21.12
N LYS A 163 0.91 -1.32 21.65
CA LYS A 163 0.38 -2.64 22.07
C LYS A 163 0.32 -3.67 20.93
N ASN A 164 0.32 -3.24 19.67
CA ASN A 164 0.25 -4.13 18.52
C ASN A 164 1.60 -4.82 18.22
N ALA A 165 2.70 -4.34 18.79
CA ALA A 165 4.01 -4.97 18.67
C ALA A 165 4.33 -5.84 19.88
N THR A 166 4.99 -6.99 19.69
CA THR A 166 5.39 -7.91 20.76
C THR A 166 6.29 -7.22 21.81
N ARG A 167 7.17 -6.32 21.36
CA ARG A 167 8.06 -5.49 22.21
C ARG A 167 7.77 -3.99 21.96
N GLY A 168 6.52 -3.60 22.07
CA GLY A 168 6.08 -2.22 21.88
C GLY A 168 6.33 -1.37 23.15
N LYS A 169 6.83 -0.15 22.97
CA LYS A 169 6.99 0.86 24.00
C LYS A 169 6.28 2.14 23.57
N ALA A 170 5.57 2.77 24.47
CA ALA A 170 4.93 4.07 24.24
C ALA A 170 5.73 5.17 24.93
N VAL A 171 5.94 6.28 24.24
CA VAL A 171 6.63 7.46 24.79
C VAL A 171 5.82 8.71 24.44
N THR A 172 5.50 9.49 25.46
CA THR A 172 4.87 10.81 25.26
C THR A 172 5.98 11.86 25.14
N CYS A 173 6.07 12.53 24.01
CA CYS A 173 7.00 13.63 23.82
C CYS A 173 6.50 14.65 22.79
N ASP A 174 7.03 15.87 22.84
CA ASP A 174 6.83 16.85 21.78
C ASP A 174 7.60 16.40 20.52
N LEU A 175 6.88 16.23 19.44
CA LEU A 175 7.42 15.80 18.14
C LEU A 175 7.92 16.97 17.29
N ASN A 176 7.77 18.20 17.77
CA ASN A 176 8.26 19.40 17.08
C ASN A 176 9.72 19.69 17.45
N LEU A 177 10.66 19.34 16.57
CA LEU A 177 12.09 19.59 16.76
C LEU A 177 12.46 21.09 16.83
N MET A 178 11.58 21.99 16.39
CA MET A 178 11.81 23.45 16.49
C MET A 178 11.66 23.96 17.92
N SER A 179 10.76 23.33 18.70
CA SER A 179 10.57 23.58 20.14
C SER A 179 11.36 22.60 21.01
N SER A 180 12.22 21.80 20.47
CA SER A 180 12.64 20.46 20.83
C SER A 180 13.18 20.28 22.24
N THR A 181 12.75 19.17 22.78
CA THR A 181 13.32 18.53 23.92
C THR A 181 14.50 17.63 23.53
N ASP A 182 15.52 17.54 24.36
CA ASP A 182 16.62 16.56 24.19
C ASP A 182 16.11 15.12 24.15
N GLN A 183 14.88 14.89 24.63
CA GLN A 183 14.20 13.59 24.61
C GLN A 183 14.03 13.03 23.19
N LEU A 184 13.45 13.81 22.26
CA LEU A 184 13.24 13.32 20.89
C LEU A 184 14.56 13.02 20.18
N ARG A 185 15.58 13.88 20.39
CA ARG A 185 16.92 13.66 19.85
C ARG A 185 17.57 12.40 20.43
N SER A 186 17.37 12.12 21.72
CA SER A 186 17.88 10.89 22.35
C SER A 186 17.22 9.67 21.72
N LEU A 187 15.89 9.67 21.55
CA LEU A 187 15.15 8.57 20.91
C LEU A 187 15.65 8.30 19.49
N ILE A 188 15.91 9.36 18.69
CA ILE A 188 16.45 9.23 17.33
C ILE A 188 17.83 8.57 17.33
N ARG A 189 18.72 8.96 18.27
CA ARG A 189 20.07 8.40 18.36
C ARG A 189 20.11 6.94 18.82
N GLU A 190 19.11 6.51 19.59
CA GLU A 190 19.00 5.15 20.11
C GLU A 190 18.37 4.18 19.11
N ALA A 191 17.75 4.69 18.04
CA ALA A 191 17.09 3.89 17.02
C ALA A 191 18.06 3.44 15.92
N ASP A 192 17.87 2.22 15.40
CA ASP A 192 18.51 1.76 14.16
C ASP A 192 17.85 2.42 12.95
N VAL A 193 16.54 2.67 13.02
CA VAL A 193 15.77 3.36 11.99
C VAL A 193 14.65 4.19 12.62
N VAL A 194 14.41 5.37 12.06
CA VAL A 194 13.28 6.24 12.40
C VAL A 194 12.23 6.09 11.30
N VAL A 195 10.97 5.94 11.70
CA VAL A 195 9.83 5.95 10.79
C VAL A 195 8.95 7.13 11.12
N SER A 196 8.74 8.03 10.18
CA SER A 196 7.94 9.22 10.40
C SER A 196 6.61 9.14 9.66
N LEU A 197 5.52 8.98 10.41
CA LEU A 197 4.14 9.10 9.95
C LEU A 197 3.51 10.44 10.39
N LEU A 198 4.34 11.44 10.57
CA LEU A 198 3.96 12.82 10.92
C LEU A 198 3.47 13.59 9.68
N PRO A 199 2.88 14.78 9.86
CA PRO A 199 2.60 15.69 8.76
C PRO A 199 3.86 16.03 7.94
N ALA A 200 3.72 16.10 6.61
CA ALA A 200 4.84 16.21 5.66
C ALA A 200 5.82 17.36 5.95
N GLN A 201 5.32 18.50 6.44
CA GLN A 201 6.14 19.66 6.78
C GLN A 201 7.13 19.43 7.95
N MET A 202 6.98 18.35 8.70
CA MET A 202 7.88 18.01 9.82
C MET A 202 9.06 17.13 9.38
N HIS A 203 8.94 16.44 8.24
CA HIS A 203 9.93 15.45 7.83
C HIS A 203 11.33 16.00 7.60
N SER A 204 11.46 17.22 7.03
CA SER A 204 12.78 17.79 6.75
C SER A 204 13.60 18.05 8.03
N ASN A 205 12.94 18.42 9.14
CA ASN A 205 13.62 18.61 10.42
C ASN A 205 14.00 17.27 11.06
N ILE A 206 13.12 16.26 10.98
CA ILE A 206 13.42 14.89 11.42
C ILE A 206 14.61 14.34 10.62
N ALA A 207 14.61 14.51 9.29
CA ALA A 207 15.69 14.07 8.41
C ALA A 207 17.05 14.70 8.76
N LYS A 208 17.08 16.00 9.07
CA LYS A 208 18.31 16.69 9.53
C LYS A 208 18.85 16.08 10.83
N GLU A 209 17.98 15.74 11.78
CA GLU A 209 18.40 15.09 13.01
C GLU A 209 18.87 13.65 12.75
N CYS A 210 18.20 12.91 11.88
CA CYS A 210 18.61 11.56 11.46
C CYS A 210 20.00 11.59 10.78
N ILE A 211 20.27 12.58 9.91
CA ILE A 211 21.57 12.80 9.28
C ILE A 211 22.65 13.05 10.36
N SER A 212 22.36 13.93 11.34
CA SER A 212 23.27 14.25 12.44
C SER A 212 23.57 13.04 13.33
N SER A 213 22.57 12.19 13.55
CA SER A 213 22.65 11.00 14.39
C SER A 213 23.14 9.74 13.66
N LYS A 214 23.27 9.81 12.32
CA LYS A 214 23.58 8.70 11.42
C LYS A 214 22.55 7.56 11.52
N THR A 215 21.28 7.90 11.64
CA THR A 215 20.15 6.99 11.75
C THR A 215 19.34 7.00 10.44
N ASP A 216 18.99 5.84 9.91
CA ASP A 216 18.18 5.72 8.70
C ASP A 216 16.76 6.28 8.95
N LEU A 217 16.09 6.78 7.90
CA LEU A 217 14.74 7.35 7.97
C LEU A 217 13.82 6.77 6.90
N VAL A 218 12.58 6.47 7.29
CA VAL A 218 11.52 6.04 6.37
C VAL A 218 10.28 6.92 6.55
N THR A 219 9.62 7.29 5.45
CA THR A 219 8.36 8.05 5.48
C THR A 219 7.45 7.71 4.31
N ALA A 220 6.13 7.73 4.55
CA ALA A 220 5.10 7.49 3.56
C ALA A 220 4.72 8.75 2.74
N SER A 221 5.31 9.90 3.03
CA SER A 221 4.96 11.17 2.38
C SER A 221 5.74 11.40 1.09
N TYR A 222 5.15 12.19 0.19
CA TYR A 222 5.84 12.70 -1.00
C TYR A 222 7.14 13.41 -0.66
N GLU A 223 8.16 13.22 -1.51
CA GLU A 223 9.42 13.93 -1.45
C GLU A 223 9.18 15.44 -1.66
N SER A 224 9.45 16.27 -0.64
CA SER A 224 9.41 17.72 -0.75
C SER A 224 10.73 18.29 -1.29
N GLU A 225 10.74 19.57 -1.68
CA GLU A 225 11.98 20.26 -2.10
C GLU A 225 13.01 20.32 -0.97
N GLU A 226 12.55 20.55 0.27
CA GLU A 226 13.41 20.55 1.46
C GLU A 226 14.02 19.17 1.73
N MET A 227 13.26 18.07 1.49
CA MET A 227 13.79 16.71 1.58
C MET A 227 14.81 16.46 0.48
N ARG A 228 14.51 16.88 -0.76
CA ARG A 228 15.41 16.73 -1.92
C ARG A 228 16.74 17.46 -1.71
N ALA A 229 16.72 18.63 -1.06
CA ALA A 229 17.92 19.37 -0.71
C ALA A 229 18.86 18.62 0.26
N LEU A 230 18.35 17.64 0.99
CA LEU A 230 19.14 16.82 1.95
C LEU A 230 19.84 15.60 1.29
N ARG A 231 19.66 15.36 -0.01
CA ARG A 231 20.24 14.21 -0.73
C ARG A 231 21.73 14.07 -0.47
N LYS A 232 22.51 15.15 -0.74
CA LYS A 232 23.96 15.12 -0.57
C LYS A 232 24.38 14.87 0.88
N SER A 233 23.73 15.53 1.83
CA SER A 233 24.05 15.39 3.25
C SER A 233 23.74 13.98 3.78
N SER A 234 22.68 13.34 3.29
CA SER A 234 22.35 11.96 3.64
C SER A 234 23.32 10.93 3.04
N GLU A 235 23.79 11.18 1.80
CA GLU A 235 24.85 10.37 1.17
C GLU A 235 26.17 10.48 1.93
N GLU A 236 26.61 11.70 2.30
CA GLU A 236 27.82 11.96 3.08
C GLU A 236 27.74 11.37 4.49
N ALA A 237 26.57 11.38 5.12
CA ALA A 237 26.33 10.74 6.42
C ALA A 237 26.29 9.21 6.35
N GLY A 238 26.10 8.64 5.15
CA GLY A 238 26.02 7.19 4.92
C GLY A 238 24.71 6.58 5.39
N ILE A 239 23.61 7.37 5.46
CA ILE A 239 22.28 6.90 5.83
C ILE A 239 21.36 6.77 4.61
N SER A 240 20.30 5.96 4.75
CA SER A 240 19.20 5.87 3.80
C SER A 240 18.04 6.73 4.31
N ILE A 241 17.51 7.59 3.43
CA ILE A 241 16.24 8.27 3.66
C ILE A 241 15.27 7.76 2.59
N LEU A 242 14.40 6.83 2.94
CA LEU A 242 13.44 6.23 2.01
C LEU A 242 12.10 6.96 2.14
N ASN A 243 11.77 7.77 1.15
CA ASN A 243 10.50 8.47 1.04
C ASN A 243 9.48 7.70 0.21
N GLU A 244 8.24 8.16 0.25
CA GLU A 244 7.17 7.69 -0.63
C GLU A 244 6.89 6.18 -0.46
N VAL A 245 6.92 5.66 0.79
CA VAL A 245 6.66 4.23 1.08
C VAL A 245 5.32 4.08 1.78
N GLY A 246 4.26 4.47 1.08
CA GLY A 246 2.88 4.34 1.50
C GLY A 246 2.02 3.68 0.44
N LEU A 247 0.78 4.18 0.25
CA LEU A 247 -0.13 3.73 -0.79
C LEU A 247 0.05 4.56 -2.07
N ASP A 248 -0.23 5.85 -2.00
CA ASP A 248 -0.07 6.90 -3.01
C ASP A 248 0.38 8.19 -2.28
N PRO A 249 1.72 8.35 -2.20
CA PRO A 249 2.80 7.66 -2.92
C PRO A 249 3.29 6.37 -2.22
N GLY A 250 3.66 5.39 -3.03
CA GLY A 250 4.33 4.16 -2.57
C GLY A 250 4.03 2.94 -3.42
N MET A 251 2.97 2.21 -3.10
CA MET A 251 2.56 1.02 -3.87
C MET A 251 2.26 1.35 -5.33
N ASP A 252 1.73 2.54 -5.60
CA ASP A 252 1.51 3.08 -6.95
C ASP A 252 2.79 3.14 -7.77
N HIS A 253 3.90 3.57 -7.15
CA HIS A 253 5.21 3.57 -7.80
C HIS A 253 5.73 2.16 -8.05
N MET A 254 5.61 1.30 -7.03
CA MET A 254 6.15 -0.07 -7.07
C MET A 254 5.48 -0.89 -8.18
N SER A 255 4.14 -0.88 -8.22
CA SER A 255 3.37 -1.59 -9.23
C SER A 255 3.59 -1.02 -10.64
N ALA A 256 3.60 0.31 -10.79
CA ALA A 256 3.89 0.96 -12.08
C ALA A 256 5.29 0.63 -12.58
N MET A 257 6.32 0.72 -11.72
CA MET A 257 7.71 0.44 -12.11
C MET A 257 7.95 -1.01 -12.48
N LYS A 258 7.29 -1.97 -11.81
CA LYS A 258 7.33 -3.39 -12.20
C LYS A 258 6.94 -3.58 -13.66
N ILE A 259 5.83 -2.96 -14.08
CA ILE A 259 5.32 -3.05 -15.45
C ILE A 259 6.20 -2.28 -16.43
N ILE A 260 6.58 -1.05 -16.09
CA ILE A 260 7.39 -0.18 -16.96
C ILE A 260 8.77 -0.79 -17.22
N ASP A 261 9.42 -1.30 -16.19
CA ASP A 261 10.74 -1.94 -16.31
C ASP A 261 10.66 -3.25 -17.12
N ASP A 262 9.57 -4.03 -17.01
CA ASP A 262 9.37 -5.20 -17.86
C ASP A 262 9.23 -4.79 -19.33
N ILE A 263 8.37 -3.82 -19.65
CA ILE A 263 8.18 -3.27 -21.00
C ILE A 263 9.53 -2.79 -21.57
N GLN A 264 10.25 -1.97 -20.82
CA GLN A 264 11.53 -1.40 -21.27
C GLN A 264 12.61 -2.46 -21.45
N SER A 265 12.66 -3.49 -20.58
CA SER A 265 13.61 -4.59 -20.68
C SER A 265 13.43 -5.42 -21.97
N ARG A 266 12.19 -5.49 -22.48
CA ARG A 266 11.82 -6.14 -23.74
C ARG A 266 11.95 -5.20 -24.97
N GLY A 267 12.43 -3.96 -24.77
CA GLY A 267 12.62 -2.97 -25.83
C GLY A 267 11.35 -2.19 -26.21
N GLY A 268 10.30 -2.28 -25.39
CA GLY A 268 9.08 -1.50 -25.57
C GLY A 268 9.25 -0.05 -25.12
N VAL A 269 8.46 0.85 -25.71
CA VAL A 269 8.42 2.27 -25.41
C VAL A 269 7.04 2.65 -24.92
N VAL A 270 6.94 3.09 -23.67
CA VAL A 270 5.66 3.55 -23.09
C VAL A 270 5.19 4.82 -23.80
N LYS A 271 3.94 4.80 -24.28
CA LYS A 271 3.26 5.90 -24.96
C LYS A 271 2.15 6.53 -24.12
N HIS A 272 1.50 5.73 -23.28
CA HIS A 272 0.46 6.18 -22.37
C HIS A 272 0.73 5.63 -20.97
N PHE A 273 0.63 6.48 -19.98
CA PHE A 273 0.67 6.13 -18.57
C PHE A 273 -0.44 6.87 -17.84
N SER A 274 -1.34 6.14 -17.24
CA SER A 274 -2.36 6.64 -16.33
C SER A 274 -2.32 5.84 -15.03
N SER A 275 -2.39 6.52 -13.89
CA SER A 275 -2.43 5.91 -12.56
C SER A 275 -3.44 6.65 -11.69
N VAL A 276 -4.42 5.95 -11.16
CA VAL A 276 -5.44 6.51 -10.28
C VAL A 276 -5.54 5.71 -9.00
N CYS A 277 -5.74 6.42 -7.88
CA CYS A 277 -5.86 5.79 -6.56
C CYS A 277 -6.91 6.50 -5.70
N GLY A 278 -7.65 5.75 -4.89
CA GLY A 278 -8.61 6.29 -3.93
C GLY A 278 -8.77 5.45 -2.69
N GLY A 279 -8.78 6.12 -1.52
CA GLY A 279 -9.27 5.55 -0.28
C GLY A 279 -10.70 6.04 -0.05
N LEU A 280 -11.65 5.12 -0.05
CA LEU A 280 -13.09 5.38 -0.07
C LEU A 280 -13.78 4.55 1.02
N PRO A 281 -14.97 4.93 1.51
CA PRO A 281 -15.82 3.97 2.21
C PRO A 281 -16.23 2.86 1.23
N ALA A 282 -16.37 1.64 1.73
CA ALA A 282 -17.01 0.58 0.94
C ALA A 282 -18.45 1.01 0.55
N PRO A 283 -19.03 0.48 -0.54
CA PRO A 283 -20.33 0.94 -1.03
C PRO A 283 -21.43 0.96 0.04
N GLU A 284 -21.46 -0.02 0.92
CA GLU A 284 -22.42 -0.12 2.02
C GLU A 284 -22.19 0.94 3.12
N ALA A 285 -20.98 1.48 3.23
CA ALA A 285 -20.60 2.50 4.20
C ALA A 285 -20.66 3.93 3.63
N ALA A 286 -20.88 4.09 2.31
CA ALA A 286 -21.01 5.38 1.63
C ALA A 286 -22.42 5.99 1.79
N ASN A 287 -23.02 5.89 2.99
CA ASN A 287 -24.40 6.17 3.29
C ASN A 287 -24.67 7.60 3.81
N ASN A 288 -23.90 8.57 3.36
CA ASN A 288 -24.00 9.97 3.78
C ASN A 288 -24.01 10.91 2.57
N PRO A 289 -24.38 12.20 2.71
CA PRO A 289 -24.50 13.12 1.57
C PRO A 289 -23.23 13.37 0.78
N LEU A 290 -22.05 13.22 1.43
CA LEU A 290 -20.73 13.35 0.79
C LEU A 290 -20.29 12.06 0.09
N LEU A 291 -20.93 10.91 0.38
CA LEU A 291 -20.48 9.58 -0.08
C LEU A 291 -19.02 9.32 0.34
N TYR A 292 -18.58 9.85 1.48
CA TYR A 292 -17.21 9.79 1.94
C TYR A 292 -17.11 9.51 3.44
N LYS A 293 -16.05 8.85 3.87
CA LYS A 293 -15.63 8.68 5.26
C LYS A 293 -14.10 8.74 5.35
N PHE A 294 -13.59 9.15 6.51
CA PHE A 294 -12.17 9.42 6.67
C PHE A 294 -11.43 8.25 7.33
N SER A 295 -10.75 7.44 6.54
CA SER A 295 -9.76 6.46 6.99
C SER A 295 -8.36 7.06 7.18
N TRP A 296 -8.15 8.33 6.77
CA TRP A 296 -6.93 9.10 6.96
C TRP A 296 -7.27 10.57 7.27
N SER A 297 -6.28 11.48 7.22
CA SER A 297 -6.42 12.88 7.66
C SER A 297 -7.45 13.68 6.85
N PRO A 298 -8.53 14.21 7.48
CA PRO A 298 -9.46 15.14 6.82
C PRO A 298 -8.75 16.37 6.27
N MET A 299 -7.82 16.96 7.01
CA MET A 299 -7.02 18.10 6.56
C MET A 299 -6.23 17.76 5.30
N GLY A 300 -5.69 16.52 5.20
CA GLY A 300 -5.01 16.04 4.00
C GLY A 300 -5.93 16.05 2.78
N VAL A 301 -7.17 15.58 2.91
CA VAL A 301 -8.19 15.60 1.84
C VAL A 301 -8.54 17.03 1.44
N MET A 302 -8.79 17.91 2.40
CA MET A 302 -9.13 19.31 2.13
C MET A 302 -7.98 20.05 1.45
N THR A 303 -6.73 19.80 1.85
CA THR A 303 -5.54 20.38 1.22
C THR A 303 -5.37 19.85 -0.21
N ALA A 304 -5.48 18.53 -0.41
CA ALA A 304 -5.38 17.93 -1.73
C ALA A 304 -6.42 18.47 -2.72
N SER A 305 -7.64 18.76 -2.21
CA SER A 305 -8.73 19.32 -3.01
C SER A 305 -8.51 20.79 -3.46
N GLN A 306 -7.43 21.41 -3.02
CA GLN A 306 -7.09 22.81 -3.35
C GLN A 306 -5.73 22.93 -4.06
N ASN A 307 -5.00 21.84 -4.25
CA ASN A 307 -3.74 21.85 -4.97
C ASN A 307 -3.96 22.07 -6.47
N SER A 308 -3.04 22.77 -7.12
CA SER A 308 -2.97 22.76 -8.57
C SER A 308 -2.52 21.39 -9.08
N ALA A 309 -2.88 21.07 -10.31
CA ALA A 309 -2.42 19.87 -10.98
C ALA A 309 -1.87 20.20 -12.37
N VAL A 310 -0.88 19.42 -12.80
CA VAL A 310 -0.29 19.49 -14.14
C VAL A 310 -0.09 18.08 -14.63
N TYR A 311 -0.50 17.80 -15.87
CA TYR A 311 -0.33 16.50 -16.50
C TYR A 311 -0.17 16.64 -18.01
N ARG A 312 0.25 15.56 -18.67
CA ARG A 312 0.26 15.48 -20.14
C ARG A 312 -0.86 14.55 -20.59
N ARG A 313 -1.62 14.97 -21.59
CA ARG A 313 -2.65 14.18 -22.25
C ARG A 313 -2.52 14.37 -23.76
N ASP A 314 -2.33 13.29 -24.51
CA ASP A 314 -2.21 13.26 -25.97
C ASP A 314 -1.18 14.25 -26.54
N GLY A 315 -0.05 14.40 -25.85
CA GLY A 315 1.04 15.32 -26.19
C GLY A 315 0.91 16.73 -25.62
N GLU A 316 -0.30 17.13 -25.20
CA GLU A 316 -0.56 18.47 -24.68
C GLU A 316 -0.39 18.53 -23.16
N ILE A 317 0.22 19.62 -22.65
CA ILE A 317 0.34 19.88 -21.22
C ILE A 317 -0.92 20.59 -20.73
N VAL A 318 -1.59 19.98 -19.77
CA VAL A 318 -2.80 20.51 -19.14
C VAL A 318 -2.46 21.04 -17.76
N HIS A 319 -2.78 22.32 -17.51
CA HIS A 319 -2.65 22.97 -16.21
C HIS A 319 -4.03 23.17 -15.58
N VAL A 320 -4.23 22.64 -14.39
CA VAL A 320 -5.47 22.82 -13.63
C VAL A 320 -5.14 23.63 -12.37
N PRO A 321 -5.56 24.91 -12.31
CA PRO A 321 -5.39 25.71 -11.12
C PRO A 321 -6.10 25.10 -9.92
N GLY A 322 -5.56 25.28 -8.72
CA GLY A 322 -6.16 24.72 -7.50
C GLY A 322 -7.60 25.18 -7.27
N GLU A 323 -7.95 26.42 -7.68
CA GLU A 323 -9.33 26.89 -7.59
C GLU A 323 -10.29 26.08 -8.46
N ALA A 324 -9.83 25.60 -9.61
CA ALA A 324 -10.64 24.87 -10.58
C ALA A 324 -10.57 23.34 -10.42
N LEU A 325 -9.71 22.80 -9.52
CA LEU A 325 -9.45 21.37 -9.43
C LEU A 325 -10.75 20.56 -9.28
N LEU A 326 -11.58 20.92 -8.30
CA LEU A 326 -12.82 20.19 -8.02
C LEU A 326 -13.87 20.28 -9.15
N ALA A 327 -13.82 21.33 -9.95
CA ALA A 327 -14.67 21.51 -11.13
C ALA A 327 -14.17 20.72 -12.35
N ASN A 328 -12.95 20.19 -12.30
CA ASN A 328 -12.33 19.39 -13.36
C ASN A 328 -12.33 17.89 -13.03
N SER A 329 -13.32 17.42 -12.25
CA SER A 329 -13.54 15.99 -12.08
C SER A 329 -14.11 15.38 -13.36
N GLU A 330 -13.63 14.18 -13.71
CA GLU A 330 -14.08 13.41 -14.86
C GLU A 330 -14.65 12.08 -14.38
N GLN A 331 -15.63 11.52 -15.12
CA GLN A 331 -16.14 10.18 -14.88
C GLN A 331 -15.00 9.16 -15.02
N PHE A 332 -14.97 8.16 -14.14
CA PHE A 332 -14.02 7.06 -14.20
C PHE A 332 -14.75 5.72 -14.28
N ASP A 333 -14.48 4.96 -15.33
CA ASP A 333 -15.22 3.73 -15.67
C ASP A 333 -14.42 2.44 -15.38
N GLY A 334 -13.24 2.52 -14.76
CA GLY A 334 -12.36 1.36 -14.53
C GLY A 334 -12.95 0.30 -13.59
N PHE A 335 -13.68 0.70 -12.56
CA PHE A 335 -14.39 -0.20 -11.65
C PHE A 335 -15.89 -0.16 -11.94
N GLN A 336 -16.34 -0.93 -12.93
CA GLN A 336 -17.69 -0.85 -13.53
C GLN A 336 -18.87 -0.97 -12.54
N SER A 337 -18.68 -1.64 -11.40
CA SER A 337 -19.72 -1.75 -10.36
C SER A 337 -19.85 -0.51 -9.48
N LEU A 338 -18.95 0.46 -9.63
CA LEU A 338 -18.87 1.66 -8.82
C LEU A 338 -19.05 2.91 -9.69
N ASN A 339 -19.82 3.87 -9.17
CA ASN A 339 -19.98 5.16 -9.84
C ASN A 339 -18.91 6.12 -9.31
N LEU A 340 -17.79 6.22 -10.03
CA LEU A 340 -16.60 6.95 -9.61
C LEU A 340 -16.33 8.17 -10.50
N GLU A 341 -15.66 9.14 -9.92
CA GLU A 341 -15.02 10.26 -10.61
C GLU A 341 -13.53 10.29 -10.25
N GLN A 342 -12.73 10.86 -11.13
CA GLN A 342 -11.31 11.09 -10.93
C GLN A 342 -10.98 12.57 -10.99
N LEU A 343 -9.99 12.96 -10.21
CA LEU A 343 -9.41 14.31 -10.17
C LEU A 343 -7.93 14.22 -10.47
N PRO A 344 -7.34 15.12 -11.30
CA PRO A 344 -5.89 15.13 -11.49
C PRO A 344 -5.17 15.42 -10.16
N ASN A 345 -4.04 14.74 -9.94
CA ASN A 345 -3.30 14.81 -8.68
C ASN A 345 -1.91 15.43 -8.87
N ARG A 346 -1.71 16.64 -8.35
CA ARG A 346 -0.43 17.37 -8.29
C ARG A 346 0.26 17.46 -9.67
N ASP A 347 1.60 17.50 -9.68
CA ASP A 347 2.42 17.50 -10.89
C ASP A 347 2.72 16.06 -11.33
N SER A 348 2.02 15.60 -12.36
CA SER A 348 2.25 14.29 -12.97
C SER A 348 3.46 14.25 -13.90
N LEU A 349 3.95 15.41 -14.39
CA LEU A 349 5.04 15.46 -15.37
C LEU A 349 6.37 14.97 -14.78
N VAL A 350 6.59 15.18 -13.48
CA VAL A 350 7.80 14.70 -12.78
C VAL A 350 7.97 13.19 -12.86
N TYR A 351 6.88 12.44 -13.09
CA TYR A 351 6.93 10.99 -13.24
C TYR A 351 7.40 10.55 -14.62
N GLY A 352 7.37 11.42 -15.63
CA GLY A 352 8.08 11.20 -16.88
C GLY A 352 9.55 10.88 -16.65
N ASP A 353 10.23 11.68 -15.81
CA ASP A 353 11.64 11.49 -15.46
C ASP A 353 11.84 10.37 -14.43
N LYS A 354 11.01 10.34 -13.37
CA LYS A 354 11.13 9.34 -12.29
C LYS A 354 10.97 7.90 -12.80
N TYR A 355 10.14 7.69 -13.83
CA TYR A 355 9.83 6.37 -14.40
C TYR A 355 10.54 6.08 -15.72
N GLY A 356 11.31 7.04 -16.26
CA GLY A 356 11.98 6.87 -17.54
C GLY A 356 11.02 6.81 -18.75
N ILE A 357 9.89 7.51 -18.69
CA ILE A 357 8.83 7.53 -19.71
C ILE A 357 8.61 8.95 -20.28
N GLN A 358 9.67 9.74 -20.42
CA GLN A 358 9.60 11.14 -20.89
C GLN A 358 8.93 11.26 -22.27
N SER A 359 9.06 10.22 -23.11
CA SER A 359 8.50 10.17 -24.47
C SER A 359 7.01 9.81 -24.52
N ALA A 360 6.38 9.50 -23.38
CA ALA A 360 4.96 9.16 -23.34
C ALA A 360 4.10 10.39 -23.70
N SER A 361 3.12 10.21 -24.60
CA SER A 361 2.18 11.26 -24.99
C SER A 361 1.19 11.57 -23.87
N THR A 362 0.90 10.60 -23.00
CA THR A 362 0.07 10.78 -21.80
C THR A 362 0.85 10.36 -20.57
N VAL A 363 0.89 11.26 -19.57
CA VAL A 363 1.40 11.00 -18.21
C VAL A 363 0.42 11.64 -17.24
N TYR A 364 -0.41 10.81 -16.63
CA TYR A 364 -1.51 11.24 -15.78
C TYR A 364 -1.51 10.48 -14.45
N ARG A 365 -1.71 11.21 -13.35
CA ARG A 365 -2.03 10.65 -12.04
C ARG A 365 -3.26 11.33 -11.49
N GLY A 366 -4.16 10.51 -10.94
CA GLY A 366 -5.45 10.99 -10.45
C GLY A 366 -5.85 10.40 -9.11
N THR A 367 -6.83 11.05 -8.49
CA THR A 367 -7.44 10.61 -7.25
C THR A 367 -8.88 10.21 -7.50
N LEU A 368 -9.29 9.03 -7.05
CA LEU A 368 -10.66 8.51 -7.19
C LEU A 368 -11.55 9.00 -6.05
N ARG A 369 -12.80 9.31 -6.40
CA ARG A 369 -13.91 9.62 -5.48
C ARG A 369 -15.20 9.00 -5.99
N TYR A 370 -16.21 8.86 -5.13
CA TYR A 370 -17.56 8.60 -5.62
C TYR A 370 -18.09 9.83 -6.37
N ASN A 371 -18.78 9.59 -7.48
CA ASN A 371 -19.29 10.64 -8.35
C ASN A 371 -20.19 11.62 -7.60
N GLY A 372 -19.88 12.89 -7.74
CA GLY A 372 -20.55 14.02 -7.10
C GLY A 372 -19.95 14.46 -5.77
N PHE A 373 -18.90 13.82 -5.26
CA PHE A 373 -18.11 14.32 -4.13
C PHE A 373 -17.47 15.67 -4.46
N SER A 374 -16.79 15.74 -5.61
CA SER A 374 -16.07 16.95 -6.02
C SER A 374 -17.01 18.13 -6.25
N ALA A 375 -18.15 17.90 -6.88
CA ALA A 375 -19.15 18.94 -7.11
C ALA A 375 -19.66 19.52 -5.77
N LEU A 376 -19.92 18.66 -4.78
CA LEU A 376 -20.40 19.10 -3.48
C LEU A 376 -19.32 19.86 -2.70
N LEU A 377 -18.09 19.34 -2.70
CA LEU A 377 -16.97 20.00 -2.02
C LEU A 377 -16.59 21.33 -2.70
N HIS A 378 -16.81 21.44 -4.02
CA HIS A 378 -16.65 22.69 -4.77
C HIS A 378 -17.61 23.79 -4.28
N VAL A 379 -18.87 23.43 -4.00
CA VAL A 379 -19.83 24.36 -3.40
C VAL A 379 -19.32 24.84 -2.03
N PHE A 380 -18.88 23.94 -1.17
CA PHE A 380 -18.35 24.29 0.15
C PHE A 380 -17.09 25.15 0.09
N LYS A 381 -16.21 24.86 -0.87
CA LYS A 381 -15.04 25.70 -1.14
C LYS A 381 -15.45 27.11 -1.57
N ASN A 382 -16.38 27.24 -2.52
CA ASN A 382 -16.87 28.53 -3.00
C ASN A 382 -17.59 29.31 -1.89
N MET A 383 -18.28 28.63 -0.97
CA MET A 383 -18.84 29.28 0.23
C MET A 383 -17.77 29.79 1.20
N GLY A 384 -16.52 29.30 1.11
CA GLY A 384 -15.42 29.70 1.99
C GLY A 384 -15.15 28.75 3.15
N LEU A 385 -15.80 27.57 3.23
CA LEU A 385 -15.60 26.59 4.31
C LEU A 385 -14.18 25.96 4.30
N LEU A 386 -13.45 26.06 3.19
CA LEU A 386 -12.09 25.56 3.08
C LEU A 386 -11.01 26.65 3.26
N ARG A 387 -11.38 27.85 3.73
CA ARG A 387 -10.43 28.97 3.95
C ARG A 387 -9.59 28.75 5.21
N ASN A 388 -8.32 29.09 5.12
CA ASN A 388 -7.39 29.08 6.26
C ASN A 388 -7.38 30.44 6.98
N THR A 389 -8.56 30.98 7.31
CA THR A 389 -8.74 32.23 8.04
C THR A 389 -9.34 31.94 9.42
N GLU A 390 -8.87 32.64 10.45
CA GLU A 390 -9.41 32.55 11.80
C GLU A 390 -10.80 33.20 11.86
N THR A 391 -11.71 32.60 12.61
CA THR A 391 -13.10 33.09 12.77
C THR A 391 -13.32 33.83 14.08
N GLY A 392 -12.47 33.62 15.09
CA GLY A 392 -12.79 33.92 16.49
C GLY A 392 -13.85 32.94 17.04
N ALA A 393 -14.27 33.19 18.29
CA ALA A 393 -15.32 32.37 18.93
C ALA A 393 -16.70 32.70 18.33
N MET A 394 -17.16 31.86 17.41
CA MET A 394 -18.45 31.97 16.73
C MET A 394 -19.10 30.57 16.63
N SER A 395 -20.43 30.55 16.58
CA SER A 395 -21.14 29.33 16.18
C SER A 395 -20.95 29.06 14.67
N TRP A 396 -21.14 27.81 14.25
CA TRP A 396 -21.13 27.50 12.83
C TRP A 396 -22.23 28.22 12.06
N LYS A 397 -23.39 28.43 12.68
CA LYS A 397 -24.48 29.22 12.11
C LYS A 397 -24.02 30.65 11.79
N GLU A 398 -23.46 31.34 12.78
CA GLU A 398 -22.93 32.70 12.60
C GLU A 398 -21.79 32.74 11.54
N THR A 399 -20.94 31.72 11.52
CA THR A 399 -19.85 31.60 10.52
C THR A 399 -20.41 31.49 9.10
N ILE A 400 -21.41 30.62 8.87
CA ILE A 400 -22.05 30.44 7.56
C ILE A 400 -22.83 31.69 7.14
N GLU A 401 -23.54 32.33 8.05
CA GLU A 401 -24.25 33.59 7.82
C GLU A 401 -23.24 34.70 7.40
N LYS A 402 -22.14 34.86 8.12
CA LYS A 402 -21.06 35.80 7.79
C LYS A 402 -20.43 35.52 6.42
N LEU A 403 -20.13 34.26 6.13
CA LEU A 403 -19.61 33.88 4.81
C LEU A 403 -20.61 34.21 3.69
N SER A 404 -21.92 34.01 3.94
CA SER A 404 -22.98 34.39 2.98
C SER A 404 -23.05 35.90 2.76
N GLU A 405 -22.93 36.70 3.82
CA GLU A 405 -22.87 38.17 3.74
C GLU A 405 -21.63 38.66 2.98
N GLU A 406 -20.45 38.04 3.18
CA GLU A 406 -19.24 38.32 2.43
C GLU A 406 -19.42 38.09 0.91
N HIS A 407 -20.28 37.13 0.53
CA HIS A 407 -20.69 36.88 -0.85
C HIS A 407 -21.80 37.81 -1.35
N GLY A 408 -22.29 38.73 -0.51
CA GLY A 408 -23.35 39.67 -0.85
C GLY A 408 -24.79 39.11 -0.73
N PHE A 409 -24.96 38.00 0.00
CA PHE A 409 -26.26 37.37 0.21
C PHE A 409 -26.72 37.51 1.68
N HIS A 410 -27.97 37.90 1.87
CA HIS A 410 -28.61 37.99 3.21
C HIS A 410 -29.21 36.67 3.67
N ASP A 411 -29.30 35.67 2.79
CA ASP A 411 -29.77 34.34 3.15
C ASP A 411 -28.81 33.26 2.61
N VAL A 412 -28.60 32.23 3.40
CA VAL A 412 -27.67 31.13 3.14
C VAL A 412 -28.06 30.33 1.89
N ARG A 413 -29.37 30.20 1.60
CA ARG A 413 -29.85 29.40 0.45
C ARG A 413 -29.47 30.04 -0.88
N SER A 414 -29.62 31.37 -0.96
CA SER A 414 -29.21 32.15 -2.15
C SER A 414 -27.71 32.07 -2.36
N CYS A 415 -26.91 32.13 -1.26
CA CYS A 415 -25.47 31.94 -1.32
C CYS A 415 -25.10 30.53 -1.85
N ILE A 416 -25.68 29.48 -1.29
CA ILE A 416 -25.47 28.10 -1.74
C ILE A 416 -25.82 27.94 -3.22
N LEU A 417 -26.96 28.48 -3.67
CA LEU A 417 -27.38 28.40 -5.08
C LEU A 417 -26.38 29.10 -5.99
N SER A 418 -25.89 30.26 -5.59
CA SER A 418 -24.84 30.99 -6.33
C SER A 418 -23.55 30.19 -6.39
N CYS A 419 -23.10 29.65 -5.24
CA CYS A 419 -21.88 28.83 -5.13
C CYS A 419 -22.00 27.50 -5.91
N ALA A 420 -23.23 27.01 -6.13
CA ALA A 420 -23.53 25.86 -6.98
C ALA A 420 -23.66 26.22 -8.48
N GLY A 421 -23.30 27.46 -8.89
CA GLY A 421 -23.44 27.92 -10.27
C GLY A 421 -24.87 27.96 -10.79
N GLY A 422 -25.87 28.15 -9.89
CA GLY A 422 -27.30 28.15 -10.23
C GLY A 422 -27.91 26.74 -10.38
N ASN A 423 -27.16 25.67 -10.17
CA ASN A 423 -27.66 24.29 -10.18
C ASN A 423 -28.48 24.01 -8.92
N LYS A 424 -29.81 23.93 -9.08
CA LYS A 424 -30.75 23.75 -7.98
C LYS A 424 -30.61 22.41 -7.26
N ASP A 425 -30.34 21.34 -8.00
CA ASP A 425 -30.22 19.99 -7.41
C ASP A 425 -28.94 19.90 -6.56
N LEU A 426 -27.83 20.43 -7.07
CA LEU A 426 -26.57 20.52 -6.34
C LEU A 426 -26.70 21.41 -5.10
N ALA A 427 -27.36 22.57 -5.23
CA ALA A 427 -27.63 23.47 -4.11
C ALA A 427 -28.49 22.79 -3.03
N CYS A 428 -29.52 22.06 -3.42
CA CYS A 428 -30.36 21.30 -2.50
C CYS A 428 -29.58 20.19 -1.80
N ARG A 429 -28.67 19.51 -2.52
CA ARG A 429 -27.77 18.49 -1.94
C ARG A 429 -26.79 19.13 -0.96
N ALA A 430 -26.20 20.27 -1.30
CA ALA A 430 -25.29 21.01 -0.42
C ALA A 430 -25.97 21.45 0.86
N GLN A 431 -27.19 22.04 0.76
CA GLN A 431 -27.97 22.42 1.92
C GLN A 431 -28.25 21.22 2.84
N ARG A 432 -28.73 20.10 2.28
CA ARG A 432 -28.97 18.87 3.06
C ARG A 432 -27.71 18.33 3.73
N CYS A 433 -26.55 18.48 3.08
CA CYS A 433 -25.29 18.05 3.67
C CYS A 433 -24.90 18.92 4.87
N LEU A 434 -25.05 20.25 4.79
CA LEU A 434 -24.78 21.15 5.92
C LEU A 434 -25.74 20.89 7.10
N GLU A 435 -27.02 20.61 6.80
CA GLU A 435 -28.02 20.21 7.82
C GLU A 435 -27.66 18.86 8.46
N TRP A 436 -27.23 17.88 7.65
CA TRP A 436 -26.82 16.55 8.12
C TRP A 436 -25.56 16.60 9.00
N LEU A 437 -24.64 17.52 8.71
CA LEU A 437 -23.44 17.77 9.51
C LEU A 437 -23.76 18.49 10.83
N HIS A 438 -25.02 18.85 11.09
CA HIS A 438 -25.48 19.58 12.30
C HIS A 438 -24.71 20.87 12.58
N LEU A 439 -24.23 21.55 11.52
CA LEU A 439 -23.43 22.77 11.69
C LEU A 439 -24.19 23.88 12.42
N ASN A 440 -25.52 23.91 12.35
CA ASN A 440 -26.32 24.92 13.05
C ASN A 440 -26.26 24.81 14.57
N ASP A 441 -25.93 23.62 15.10
CA ASP A 441 -25.99 23.29 16.53
C ASP A 441 -24.59 23.27 17.18
N LEU A 442 -23.52 23.40 16.39
CA LEU A 442 -22.14 23.30 16.83
C LEU A 442 -21.49 24.68 17.00
N SER A 443 -20.54 24.79 17.93
CA SER A 443 -19.65 25.95 18.07
C SER A 443 -18.33 25.71 17.35
N VAL A 444 -17.82 26.77 16.73
CA VAL A 444 -16.44 26.76 16.18
C VAL A 444 -15.47 26.87 17.35
N SER A 445 -14.41 26.05 17.38
CA SER A 445 -13.41 26.13 18.44
C SER A 445 -12.66 27.47 18.40
N ASP A 446 -12.48 28.06 19.56
CA ASP A 446 -11.66 29.27 19.72
C ASP A 446 -10.25 29.03 19.15
N SER A 447 -9.73 29.95 18.35
CA SER A 447 -8.36 29.93 17.83
C SER A 447 -8.03 29.03 16.64
N SER A 448 -9.01 28.42 15.97
CA SER A 448 -8.72 27.63 14.76
C SER A 448 -9.22 28.33 13.48
N SER A 449 -8.59 27.97 12.34
CA SER A 449 -9.10 28.41 11.04
C SER A 449 -10.40 27.69 10.67
N ILE A 450 -11.22 28.31 9.78
CA ILE A 450 -12.47 27.72 9.27
C ILE A 450 -12.26 26.29 8.80
N VAL A 451 -11.26 26.06 7.96
CA VAL A 451 -10.98 24.73 7.40
C VAL A 451 -10.62 23.72 8.48
N ARG A 452 -9.89 24.12 9.54
CA ARG A 452 -9.54 23.21 10.64
C ARG A 452 -10.77 22.81 11.42
N SER A 453 -11.59 23.81 11.84
CA SER A 453 -12.85 23.54 12.53
C SER A 453 -13.82 22.72 11.69
N PHE A 454 -13.83 22.92 10.37
CA PHE A 454 -14.63 22.12 9.45
C PHE A 454 -14.11 20.67 9.38
N CYS A 455 -12.79 20.46 9.35
CA CYS A 455 -12.20 19.13 9.42
C CYS A 455 -12.57 18.40 10.72
N ASP A 456 -12.61 19.11 11.86
CA ASP A 456 -13.00 18.51 13.15
C ASP A 456 -14.45 17.99 13.11
N VAL A 457 -15.37 18.77 12.51
CA VAL A 457 -16.76 18.33 12.30
C VAL A 457 -16.83 17.14 11.35
N LEU A 458 -16.11 17.20 10.24
CA LEU A 458 -16.08 16.11 9.26
C LEU A 458 -15.49 14.83 9.85
N GLU A 459 -14.45 14.94 10.69
CA GLU A 459 -13.83 13.78 11.34
C GLU A 459 -14.81 13.06 12.29
N GLN A 460 -15.61 13.82 13.02
CA GLN A 460 -16.62 13.26 13.93
C GLN A 460 -17.80 12.65 13.16
N SER A 461 -18.35 13.41 12.18
CA SER A 461 -19.56 13.01 11.46
C SER A 461 -19.33 11.89 10.44
N LEU A 462 -18.13 11.83 9.86
CA LEU A 462 -17.74 10.90 8.80
C LEU A 462 -16.74 9.84 9.29
N ALA A 463 -16.71 9.56 10.59
CA ALA A 463 -15.97 8.44 11.15
C ALA A 463 -16.63 7.12 10.76
N PHE A 464 -15.80 6.08 10.55
CA PHE A 464 -16.31 4.73 10.38
C PHE A 464 -16.94 4.23 11.68
N GLN A 465 -18.12 3.66 11.59
CA GLN A 465 -18.81 3.01 12.70
C GLN A 465 -18.41 1.53 12.78
N ASN A 466 -18.73 0.88 13.90
CA ASN A 466 -18.46 -0.54 14.07
C ASN A 466 -19.16 -1.35 12.95
N GLY A 467 -18.37 -2.22 12.28
CA GLY A 467 -18.85 -3.03 11.17
C GLY A 467 -18.83 -2.34 9.80
N GLU A 468 -18.52 -1.05 9.72
CA GLU A 468 -18.30 -0.37 8.45
C GLU A 468 -16.86 -0.55 7.98
N ARG A 469 -16.69 -0.73 6.68
CA ARG A 469 -15.39 -0.94 6.04
C ARG A 469 -15.04 0.23 5.14
N ASP A 470 -13.76 0.49 5.02
CA ASP A 470 -13.22 1.27 3.92
C ASP A 470 -12.78 0.36 2.76
N MET A 471 -12.41 0.98 1.67
CA MET A 471 -11.92 0.35 0.45
C MET A 471 -10.79 1.18 -0.13
N VAL A 472 -9.74 0.51 -0.57
CA VAL A 472 -8.69 1.09 -1.41
C VAL A 472 -8.84 0.60 -2.83
N LEU A 473 -8.86 1.53 -3.77
CA LEU A 473 -8.87 1.28 -5.20
C LEU A 473 -7.60 1.89 -5.81
N MET A 474 -6.95 1.15 -6.71
CA MET A 474 -5.85 1.66 -7.53
C MET A 474 -5.91 1.02 -8.90
N GLN A 475 -5.64 1.78 -9.95
CA GLN A 475 -5.54 1.26 -11.31
C GLN A 475 -4.44 1.96 -12.07
N HIS A 476 -3.65 1.19 -12.81
CA HIS A 476 -2.71 1.66 -13.81
C HIS A 476 -3.16 1.18 -15.18
N ASP A 477 -3.14 2.09 -16.16
CA ASP A 477 -3.33 1.78 -17.57
C ASP A 477 -2.09 2.28 -18.32
N ILE A 478 -1.35 1.34 -18.93
CA ILE A 478 -0.07 1.60 -19.58
C ILE A 478 -0.11 1.03 -20.99
N VAL A 479 0.14 1.87 -22.01
CA VAL A 479 0.24 1.42 -23.39
C VAL A 479 1.68 1.57 -23.88
N ALA A 480 2.22 0.50 -24.46
CA ALA A 480 3.57 0.46 -24.98
C ALA A 480 3.59 -0.01 -26.43
N ILE A 481 4.55 0.51 -27.21
CA ILE A 481 4.82 0.11 -28.60
C ILE A 481 6.19 -0.55 -28.67
N PHE A 482 6.26 -1.69 -29.35
CA PHE A 482 7.49 -2.46 -29.55
C PHE A 482 8.07 -2.28 -30.95
N GLY A 483 9.34 -2.67 -31.11
CA GLY A 483 10.07 -2.50 -32.38
C GLY A 483 9.52 -3.32 -33.55
N ASP A 484 8.74 -4.35 -33.29
CA ASP A 484 8.04 -5.17 -34.30
C ASP A 484 6.67 -4.59 -34.72
N GLY A 485 6.29 -3.43 -34.19
CA GLY A 485 5.03 -2.77 -34.43
C GLY A 485 3.88 -3.27 -33.55
N SER A 486 4.11 -4.21 -32.64
CA SER A 486 3.09 -4.64 -31.69
C SER A 486 2.82 -3.56 -30.65
N THR A 487 1.55 -3.49 -30.20
CA THR A 487 1.12 -2.63 -29.10
C THR A 487 0.63 -3.49 -27.94
N GLU A 488 1.15 -3.25 -26.75
CA GLU A 488 0.67 -3.87 -25.53
C GLU A 488 -0.08 -2.84 -24.69
N THR A 489 -1.28 -3.22 -24.22
CA THR A 489 -2.04 -2.48 -23.22
C THR A 489 -2.02 -3.28 -21.93
N HIS A 490 -1.37 -2.72 -20.91
CA HIS A 490 -1.30 -3.28 -19.56
C HIS A 490 -2.31 -2.56 -18.67
N SER A 491 -3.17 -3.33 -18.00
CA SER A 491 -4.04 -2.85 -16.93
C SER A 491 -3.67 -3.58 -15.64
N SER A 492 -3.40 -2.84 -14.59
CA SER A 492 -3.08 -3.38 -13.26
C SER A 492 -4.00 -2.72 -12.25
N SER A 493 -4.77 -3.51 -11.49
CA SER A 493 -5.73 -2.98 -10.54
C SER A 493 -5.61 -3.61 -9.17
N LEU A 494 -5.88 -2.81 -8.14
CA LEU A 494 -6.02 -3.24 -6.76
C LEU A 494 -7.38 -2.81 -6.24
N GLN A 495 -8.12 -3.76 -5.68
CA GLN A 495 -9.32 -3.50 -4.89
C GLN A 495 -9.18 -4.23 -3.56
N LEU A 496 -8.99 -3.47 -2.49
CA LEU A 496 -8.82 -4.02 -1.15
C LEU A 496 -9.86 -3.42 -0.21
N PHE A 497 -10.57 -4.27 0.52
CA PHE A 497 -11.49 -3.86 1.58
C PHE A 497 -10.83 -3.96 2.94
N GLY A 498 -11.16 -3.03 3.82
CA GLY A 498 -10.87 -3.17 5.24
C GLY A 498 -11.71 -4.30 5.86
N ASP A 499 -11.34 -4.71 7.05
CA ASP A 499 -12.04 -5.70 7.83
C ASP A 499 -12.33 -5.18 9.26
N GLU A 500 -12.87 -6.05 10.14
CA GLU A 500 -13.18 -5.66 11.53
C GLU A 500 -11.94 -5.26 12.35
N SER A 501 -10.76 -5.72 11.94
CA SER A 501 -9.51 -5.48 12.67
C SER A 501 -8.76 -4.26 12.17
N MET A 502 -8.87 -3.94 10.87
CA MET A 502 -8.02 -2.96 10.22
C MET A 502 -8.66 -2.36 8.96
N THR A 503 -8.56 -1.04 8.80
CA THR A 503 -8.97 -0.40 7.55
C THR A 503 -8.02 -0.76 6.40
N ALA A 504 -8.55 -0.79 5.17
CA ALA A 504 -7.73 -1.00 3.97
C ALA A 504 -6.64 0.07 3.83
N MET A 505 -6.96 1.33 4.15
CA MET A 505 -6.00 2.43 4.16
C MET A 505 -4.88 2.19 5.19
N CYS A 506 -5.22 1.77 6.41
CA CYS A 506 -4.24 1.46 7.44
C CYS A 506 -3.32 0.32 6.96
N LYS A 507 -3.91 -0.75 6.42
CA LYS A 507 -3.18 -1.93 5.95
C LYS A 507 -2.23 -1.57 4.81
N THR A 508 -2.71 -0.87 3.79
CA THR A 508 -1.89 -0.54 2.61
C THR A 508 -0.75 0.42 2.95
N VAL A 509 -1.01 1.50 3.69
CA VAL A 509 0.03 2.47 4.05
C VAL A 509 1.02 1.90 5.05
N GLY A 510 0.53 1.28 6.13
CA GLY A 510 1.39 0.84 7.23
C GLY A 510 2.22 -0.38 6.88
N TYR A 511 1.68 -1.37 6.15
CA TYR A 511 2.47 -2.53 5.72
C TYR A 511 3.54 -2.12 4.71
N THR A 512 3.22 -1.27 3.75
CA THR A 512 4.23 -0.78 2.79
C THR A 512 5.37 -0.05 3.50
N CYS A 513 5.04 0.81 4.47
CA CYS A 513 6.03 1.51 5.28
C CYS A 513 6.87 0.54 6.14
N ALA A 514 6.22 -0.47 6.74
CA ALA A 514 6.87 -1.50 7.54
C ALA A 514 7.83 -2.37 6.71
N ILE A 515 7.39 -2.78 5.53
CA ILE A 515 8.21 -3.54 4.58
C ILE A 515 9.41 -2.72 4.13
N GLY A 516 9.21 -1.44 3.73
CA GLY A 516 10.32 -0.55 3.40
C GLY A 516 11.34 -0.41 4.54
N THR A 517 10.86 -0.33 5.77
CA THR A 517 11.68 -0.31 6.98
C THR A 517 12.45 -1.61 7.17
N GLN A 518 11.80 -2.75 6.99
CA GLN A 518 12.42 -4.06 7.06
C GLN A 518 13.54 -4.22 6.03
N LEU A 519 13.29 -3.82 4.77
CA LEU A 519 14.29 -3.91 3.70
C LEU A 519 15.56 -3.09 4.00
N ILE A 520 15.43 -1.93 4.67
CA ILE A 520 16.58 -1.15 5.15
C ILE A 520 17.31 -1.88 6.26
N LEU A 521 16.60 -2.37 7.28
CA LEU A 521 17.19 -3.08 8.43
C LEU A 521 17.87 -4.39 8.03
N ASP A 522 17.35 -5.07 7.01
CA ASP A 522 17.92 -6.31 6.47
C ASP A 522 19.10 -6.05 5.50
N GLY A 523 19.39 -4.78 5.20
CA GLY A 523 20.47 -4.40 4.29
C GLY A 523 20.19 -4.76 2.82
N VAL A 524 18.93 -5.03 2.46
CA VAL A 524 18.51 -5.34 1.09
C VAL A 524 18.64 -4.10 0.18
N VAL A 525 18.51 -2.90 0.76
CA VAL A 525 18.68 -1.62 0.07
C VAL A 525 20.12 -1.14 0.22
N PRO A 526 21.01 -1.41 -0.76
CA PRO A 526 22.44 -1.14 -0.62
C PRO A 526 22.80 0.33 -0.77
N LYS A 527 21.97 1.10 -1.49
CA LYS A 527 22.20 2.52 -1.75
C LYS A 527 21.94 3.34 -0.51
N LYS A 528 22.76 4.36 -0.29
CA LYS A 528 22.58 5.40 0.73
C LYS A 528 22.18 6.72 0.08
N GLY A 529 21.65 7.61 0.88
CA GLY A 529 21.12 8.89 0.42
C GLY A 529 19.60 8.93 0.40
N LEU A 530 19.05 9.85 -0.39
CA LEU A 530 17.61 10.01 -0.57
C LEU A 530 17.10 9.02 -1.62
N LEU A 531 16.19 8.14 -1.22
CA LEU A 531 15.69 7.01 -2.00
C LEU A 531 14.18 7.09 -2.19
N LEU A 532 13.72 6.52 -3.29
CA LEU A 532 12.30 6.33 -3.61
C LEU A 532 12.04 4.85 -3.93
N PRO A 533 10.81 4.36 -3.79
CA PRO A 533 10.46 2.96 -4.07
C PRO A 533 10.35 2.66 -5.57
N THR A 534 10.96 3.50 -6.42
CA THR A 534 11.11 3.28 -7.87
C THR A 534 12.33 2.44 -8.22
N ASN A 535 13.18 2.11 -7.25
CA ASN A 535 14.35 1.26 -7.48
C ASN A 535 13.98 -0.22 -7.36
N LYS A 536 14.54 -1.08 -8.24
CA LYS A 536 14.29 -2.54 -8.26
C LYS A 536 14.59 -3.22 -6.94
N GLU A 537 15.64 -2.79 -6.26
CA GLU A 537 16.05 -3.32 -4.96
C GLU A 537 15.04 -3.02 -3.85
N VAL A 538 14.11 -2.07 -4.08
CA VAL A 538 13.02 -1.75 -3.16
C VAL A 538 11.71 -2.38 -3.63
N TYR A 539 11.27 -2.08 -4.88
CA TYR A 539 9.91 -2.43 -5.28
C TYR A 539 9.71 -3.93 -5.51
N ILE A 540 10.71 -4.68 -6.02
CA ILE A 540 10.56 -6.11 -6.25
C ILE A 540 10.30 -6.84 -4.92
N PRO A 541 11.20 -6.80 -3.93
CA PRO A 541 10.96 -7.50 -2.67
C PRO A 541 9.77 -6.91 -1.89
N ALA A 542 9.45 -5.62 -2.06
CA ALA A 542 8.31 -5.02 -1.40
C ALA A 542 6.98 -5.57 -1.93
N LEU A 543 6.81 -5.68 -3.24
CA LEU A 543 5.60 -6.25 -3.86
C LEU A 543 5.43 -7.72 -3.46
N ASP A 544 6.51 -8.52 -3.46
CA ASP A 544 6.48 -9.92 -3.03
C ASP A 544 6.04 -10.09 -1.57
N LEU A 545 6.45 -9.14 -0.68
CA LEU A 545 6.04 -9.15 0.72
C LEU A 545 4.60 -8.66 0.90
N LEU A 546 4.17 -7.66 0.12
CA LEU A 546 2.79 -7.17 0.11
C LEU A 546 1.81 -8.24 -0.36
N GLU A 547 2.17 -9.02 -1.39
CA GLU A 547 1.37 -10.15 -1.87
C GLU A 547 1.16 -11.19 -0.76
N LYS A 548 2.19 -11.50 0.05
CA LYS A 548 2.07 -12.41 1.20
C LYS A 548 1.12 -11.89 2.28
N GLU A 549 0.92 -10.57 2.35
CA GLU A 549 -0.05 -9.93 3.24
C GLU A 549 -1.46 -9.81 2.61
N GLY A 550 -1.66 -10.43 1.43
CA GLY A 550 -2.94 -10.43 0.71
C GLY A 550 -3.23 -9.12 -0.03
N ILE A 551 -2.20 -8.31 -0.31
CA ILE A 551 -2.30 -7.12 -1.13
C ILE A 551 -1.80 -7.48 -2.53
N VAL A 552 -2.73 -7.86 -3.41
CA VAL A 552 -2.46 -8.46 -4.71
C VAL A 552 -3.01 -7.57 -5.81
N PHE A 553 -2.19 -7.27 -6.81
CA PHE A 553 -2.63 -6.57 -8.01
C PHE A 553 -3.14 -7.57 -9.05
N ASP A 554 -4.29 -7.28 -9.63
CA ASP A 554 -4.84 -8.01 -10.76
C ASP A 554 -4.30 -7.39 -12.05
N GLU A 555 -3.44 -8.13 -12.75
CA GLU A 555 -2.68 -7.63 -13.91
C GLU A 555 -3.16 -8.32 -15.19
N HIS A 556 -3.52 -7.52 -16.21
CA HIS A 556 -3.95 -7.99 -17.51
C HIS A 556 -3.12 -7.33 -18.61
N VAL A 557 -2.78 -8.10 -19.64
CA VAL A 557 -2.07 -7.61 -20.83
C VAL A 557 -2.85 -7.99 -22.07
N GLN A 558 -3.16 -7.01 -22.89
CA GLN A 558 -3.73 -7.20 -24.22
C GLN A 558 -2.68 -6.84 -25.27
N VAL A 559 -2.46 -7.72 -26.23
CA VAL A 559 -1.48 -7.52 -27.31
C VAL A 559 -2.23 -7.35 -28.64
N GLU A 560 -1.93 -6.27 -29.33
CA GLU A 560 -2.45 -5.98 -30.67
C GLU A 560 -1.28 -5.94 -31.67
N HIS A 561 -1.43 -6.60 -32.82
CA HIS A 561 -0.47 -6.53 -33.92
C HIS A 561 -1.05 -5.70 -35.05
N ASP A 562 -0.34 -4.67 -35.47
CA ASP A 562 -0.71 -3.90 -36.66
C ASP A 562 -0.72 -4.83 -37.89
N ARG A 563 -1.89 -5.12 -38.46
CA ARG A 563 -2.05 -6.00 -39.62
C ARG A 563 -1.69 -5.32 -40.96
N GLU A 564 -1.21 -4.07 -40.94
CA GLU A 564 -1.01 -3.28 -42.16
C GLU A 564 0.40 -3.36 -42.78
N ASN A 565 1.36 -4.12 -42.24
CA ASN A 565 2.70 -4.24 -42.81
C ASN A 565 3.11 -5.67 -43.18
N VAL A 566 2.20 -6.47 -43.78
CA VAL A 566 2.53 -7.69 -44.50
C VAL A 566 2.08 -7.51 -45.94
N VAL A 567 2.84 -6.74 -46.70
CA VAL A 567 2.83 -6.81 -48.18
C VAL A 567 4.28 -6.89 -48.67
#